data_51f2b00176a965bb57e5745ba5f63e2b
#
_entry.id   51f2b00176a965bb57e5745ba5f63e2b
#
_cell.length_a   1.000
_cell.length_b   1.000
_cell.length_c   1.000
_cell.angle_alpha   90.00
_cell.angle_beta   90.00
_cell.angle_gamma   90.00
#
_symmetry.space_group_name_H-M   'P 1'
#
loop_
_entity.id
_entity.type
_entity.pdbx_description
1 polymer ?
#
loop_
_entity_poly.entity_id
_entity_poly.type
_entity_poly.pdbx_seq_one_letter_code
_entity_poly.pdbx_strand_id
1 'polypeptide(L)'
;MSAQQKGFVCAILGPVLWGVSGNVAEWLFGPAGLKPDWLVAVRLLASGILLMSWCLLTQRQATLAVWKNKRHLRGALIFGLGGVVVSQFSYFTAVATSNAPTTTVLQYLAPLFIVIYLAIKERHWPQRIDVISLAVAFVGMLLLVTHGHLTTLALTPQGLFWGIAAGVGAALYTLMPVKLLQEVPAQIVIAWAMLFAGIVLSPILIFTKAPIITGQVVLGIGYVTLFGTLFAYLLYLASLKTVRPTVVGMLNVFEPLTATVVAILVFNAHFGLAEIIGGLLVLSTSFIQLIPIHKKNPATSK
;
A
#
# COMPACT_ATOMS: atom_id res chain seq x y z
N MET A 1 -16.12 -22.89 -9.92
CA MET A 1 -15.97 -21.40 -9.95
C MET A 1 -15.51 -20.98 -11.33
N SER A 2 -16.17 -19.99 -11.94
CA SER A 2 -15.71 -19.37 -13.19
C SER A 2 -14.38 -18.64 -13.01
N ALA A 3 -13.64 -18.35 -14.09
CA ALA A 3 -12.41 -17.57 -14.03
C ALA A 3 -12.62 -16.19 -13.38
N GLN A 4 -13.76 -15.55 -13.67
CA GLN A 4 -14.14 -14.27 -13.09
C GLN A 4 -14.39 -14.37 -11.59
N GLN A 5 -15.10 -15.41 -11.13
CA GLN A 5 -15.32 -15.64 -9.67
C GLN A 5 -14.01 -15.85 -8.92
N LYS A 6 -13.06 -16.61 -9.52
CA LYS A 6 -11.71 -16.76 -8.95
C LYS A 6 -10.99 -15.42 -8.84
N GLY A 7 -11.12 -14.56 -9.86
CA GLY A 7 -10.54 -13.22 -9.84
C GLY A 7 -11.11 -12.34 -8.72
N PHE A 8 -12.43 -12.36 -8.50
CA PHE A 8 -13.05 -11.63 -7.38
C PHE A 8 -12.55 -12.14 -6.02
N VAL A 9 -12.45 -13.46 -5.83
CA VAL A 9 -11.90 -14.03 -4.59
C VAL A 9 -10.45 -13.57 -4.37
N CYS A 10 -9.63 -13.58 -5.40
CA CYS A 10 -8.25 -13.09 -5.31
C CYS A 10 -8.20 -11.59 -4.98
N ALA A 11 -9.10 -10.78 -5.58
CA ALA A 11 -9.18 -9.34 -5.34
C ALA A 11 -9.62 -8.97 -3.89
N ILE A 12 -10.31 -9.86 -3.22
CA ILE A 12 -10.70 -9.70 -1.81
C ILE A 12 -9.60 -10.25 -0.88
N LEU A 13 -9.12 -11.46 -1.16
CA LEU A 13 -8.15 -12.13 -0.28
C LEU A 13 -6.81 -11.39 -0.19
N GLY A 14 -6.32 -10.77 -1.27
CA GLY A 14 -5.10 -9.98 -1.24
C GLY A 14 -5.15 -8.86 -0.18
N PRO A 15 -6.12 -7.93 -0.27
CA PRO A 15 -6.34 -6.88 0.74
C PRO A 15 -6.61 -7.41 2.15
N VAL A 16 -7.34 -8.51 2.31
CA VAL A 16 -7.53 -9.16 3.61
C VAL A 16 -6.19 -9.59 4.22
N LEU A 17 -5.31 -10.20 3.44
CA LEU A 17 -3.98 -10.58 3.91
C LEU A 17 -3.14 -9.36 4.28
N TRP A 18 -3.26 -8.23 3.56
CA TRP A 18 -2.60 -6.98 3.92
C TRP A 18 -3.13 -6.42 5.24
N GLY A 19 -4.45 -6.38 5.44
CA GLY A 19 -5.05 -5.91 6.69
C GLY A 19 -4.62 -6.71 7.91
N VAL A 20 -4.59 -8.04 7.82
CA VAL A 20 -4.04 -8.90 8.89
C VAL A 20 -2.55 -8.63 9.10
N SER A 21 -1.79 -8.46 8.00
CA SER A 21 -0.34 -8.21 8.07
C SER A 21 0.01 -6.91 8.80
N GLY A 22 -0.82 -5.86 8.64
CA GLY A 22 -0.68 -4.60 9.36
C GLY A 22 -0.76 -4.81 10.88
N ASN A 23 -1.76 -5.54 11.35
CA ASN A 23 -1.93 -5.86 12.78
C ASN A 23 -0.82 -6.77 13.33
N VAL A 24 -0.38 -7.77 12.55
CA VAL A 24 0.76 -8.61 12.95
C VAL A 24 2.03 -7.76 13.08
N ALA A 25 2.24 -6.81 12.17
CA ALA A 25 3.37 -5.90 12.25
C ALA A 25 3.27 -4.95 13.45
N GLU A 26 2.08 -4.43 13.77
CA GLU A 26 1.83 -3.63 14.98
C GLU A 26 2.21 -4.40 16.24
N TRP A 27 1.82 -5.67 16.33
CA TRP A 27 2.22 -6.55 17.42
C TRP A 27 3.74 -6.75 17.47
N LEU A 28 4.39 -6.94 16.32
CA LEU A 28 5.84 -7.07 16.24
C LEU A 28 6.57 -5.81 16.71
N PHE A 29 6.03 -4.63 16.44
CA PHE A 29 6.65 -3.35 16.83
C PHE A 29 6.43 -3.00 18.31
N GLY A 30 5.24 -3.32 18.85
CA GLY A 30 4.88 -3.07 20.23
C GLY A 30 5.42 -4.15 21.18
N PRO A 31 4.63 -5.22 21.47
CA PRO A 31 5.00 -6.25 22.45
C PRO A 31 6.30 -6.99 22.15
N ALA A 32 6.64 -7.25 20.89
CA ALA A 32 7.85 -7.96 20.51
C ALA A 32 9.07 -7.04 20.33
N GLY A 33 8.90 -5.72 20.35
CA GLY A 33 9.99 -4.73 20.30
C GLY A 33 10.81 -4.71 19.02
N LEU A 34 10.24 -5.19 17.89
CA LEU A 34 10.90 -5.20 16.60
C LEU A 34 10.93 -3.77 16.03
N LYS A 35 12.03 -3.40 15.38
CA LYS A 35 12.10 -2.11 14.68
C LYS A 35 11.46 -2.19 13.30
N PRO A 36 10.70 -1.17 12.86
CA PRO A 36 10.06 -1.15 11.55
C PRO A 36 11.04 -1.28 10.38
N ASP A 37 12.17 -0.59 10.46
CA ASP A 37 13.23 -0.61 9.45
C ASP A 37 13.80 -2.02 9.26
N TRP A 38 14.00 -2.76 10.36
CA TRP A 38 14.47 -4.14 10.32
C TRP A 38 13.45 -5.07 9.65
N LEU A 39 12.16 -4.94 10.01
CA LEU A 39 11.09 -5.75 9.39
C LEU A 39 10.99 -5.46 7.89
N VAL A 40 11.04 -4.18 7.48
CA VAL A 40 10.96 -3.79 6.07
C VAL A 40 12.15 -4.36 5.29
N ALA A 41 13.37 -4.33 5.84
CA ALA A 41 14.54 -4.88 5.19
C ALA A 41 14.42 -6.41 4.99
N VAL A 42 14.05 -7.17 6.04
CA VAL A 42 13.88 -8.63 5.96
C VAL A 42 12.78 -9.01 4.97
N ARG A 43 11.59 -8.39 5.09
CA ARG A 43 10.46 -8.78 4.23
C ARG A 43 10.70 -8.49 2.76
N LEU A 44 11.31 -7.33 2.42
CA LEU A 44 11.58 -6.98 1.04
C LEU A 44 12.67 -7.86 0.45
N LEU A 45 13.73 -8.15 1.21
CA LEU A 45 14.79 -9.04 0.76
C LEU A 45 14.28 -10.47 0.56
N ALA A 46 13.60 -11.04 1.56
CA ALA A 46 13.09 -12.41 1.49
C ALA A 46 12.02 -12.55 0.40
N SER A 47 11.03 -11.65 0.35
CA SER A 47 9.99 -11.68 -0.70
C SER A 47 10.58 -11.42 -2.08
N GLY A 48 11.57 -10.53 -2.20
CA GLY A 48 12.29 -10.26 -3.44
C GLY A 48 13.02 -11.50 -3.96
N ILE A 49 13.74 -12.21 -3.08
CA ILE A 49 14.42 -13.46 -3.43
C ILE A 49 13.40 -14.54 -3.86
N LEU A 50 12.34 -14.75 -3.06
CA LEU A 50 11.33 -15.76 -3.37
C LEU A 50 10.60 -15.48 -4.68
N LEU A 51 10.17 -14.23 -4.90
CA LEU A 51 9.46 -13.86 -6.12
C LEU A 51 10.39 -13.87 -7.34
N MET A 52 11.64 -13.46 -7.19
CA MET A 52 12.66 -13.55 -8.22
C MET A 52 12.92 -15.01 -8.59
N SER A 53 13.08 -15.90 -7.61
CA SER A 53 13.24 -17.33 -7.86
C SER A 53 12.04 -17.91 -8.62
N TRP A 54 10.82 -17.56 -8.21
CA TRP A 54 9.61 -17.92 -8.92
C TRP A 54 9.60 -17.42 -10.37
N CYS A 55 9.95 -16.16 -10.61
CA CYS A 55 10.01 -15.59 -11.96
C CYS A 55 11.10 -16.24 -12.82
N LEU A 56 12.24 -16.58 -12.24
CA LEU A 56 13.31 -17.29 -12.94
C LEU A 56 12.93 -18.73 -13.31
N LEU A 57 12.13 -19.40 -12.49
CA LEU A 57 11.65 -20.75 -12.78
C LEU A 57 10.55 -20.76 -13.82
N THR A 58 9.67 -19.76 -13.83
CA THR A 58 8.47 -19.74 -14.68
C THR A 58 8.62 -18.91 -15.96
N GLN A 59 9.42 -17.83 -15.93
CA GLN A 59 9.56 -16.83 -16.98
C GLN A 59 11.01 -16.34 -17.14
N ARG A 60 11.96 -17.28 -17.14
CA ARG A 60 13.40 -17.00 -17.10
C ARG A 60 13.85 -15.97 -18.15
N GLN A 61 13.42 -16.14 -19.41
CA GLN A 61 13.87 -15.25 -20.49
C GLN A 61 13.38 -13.80 -20.28
N ALA A 62 12.11 -13.61 -19.94
CA ALA A 62 11.54 -12.30 -19.68
C ALA A 62 12.16 -11.65 -18.43
N THR A 63 12.44 -12.44 -17.39
CA THR A 63 13.09 -11.98 -16.16
C THR A 63 14.50 -11.48 -16.41
N LEU A 64 15.31 -12.23 -17.18
CA LEU A 64 16.67 -11.85 -17.52
C LEU A 64 16.73 -10.74 -18.59
N ALA A 65 15.69 -10.56 -19.40
CA ALA A 65 15.61 -9.47 -20.37
C ALA A 65 15.62 -8.09 -19.71
N VAL A 66 15.06 -7.96 -18.49
CA VAL A 66 15.12 -6.71 -17.71
C VAL A 66 16.57 -6.32 -17.42
N TRP A 67 17.41 -7.28 -17.05
CA TRP A 67 18.83 -7.04 -16.79
C TRP A 67 19.61 -6.58 -18.03
N LYS A 68 19.26 -7.10 -19.19
CA LYS A 68 19.89 -6.76 -20.47
C LYS A 68 19.45 -5.39 -21.01
N ASN A 69 18.29 -4.89 -20.60
CA ASN A 69 17.77 -3.60 -21.04
C ASN A 69 18.01 -2.53 -19.96
N LYS A 70 18.99 -1.65 -20.18
CA LYS A 70 19.37 -0.58 -19.23
C LYS A 70 18.19 0.31 -18.82
N ARG A 71 17.21 0.56 -19.72
CA ARG A 71 16.03 1.37 -19.43
C ARG A 71 15.10 0.64 -18.45
N HIS A 72 14.87 -0.66 -18.67
CA HIS A 72 14.04 -1.48 -17.76
C HIS A 72 14.70 -1.65 -16.40
N LEU A 73 15.99 -1.94 -16.38
CA LEU A 73 16.79 -2.08 -15.16
C LEU A 73 16.76 -0.79 -14.33
N ARG A 74 17.03 0.37 -14.95
CA ARG A 74 16.94 1.67 -14.28
C ARG A 74 15.53 1.97 -13.80
N GLY A 75 14.50 1.65 -14.60
CA GLY A 75 13.10 1.80 -14.21
C GLY A 75 12.72 0.97 -12.99
N ALA A 76 13.15 -0.30 -12.96
CA ALA A 76 12.93 -1.19 -11.82
C ALA A 76 13.69 -0.74 -10.56
N LEU A 77 14.92 -0.25 -10.70
CA LEU A 77 15.72 0.29 -9.60
C LEU A 77 15.06 1.56 -9.01
N ILE A 78 14.69 2.52 -9.86
CA ILE A 78 14.02 3.76 -9.43
C ILE A 78 12.68 3.44 -8.76
N PHE A 79 11.90 2.52 -9.31
CA PHE A 79 10.66 2.07 -8.69
C PHE A 79 10.90 1.34 -7.37
N GLY A 80 11.91 0.48 -7.30
CA GLY A 80 12.28 -0.22 -6.07
C GLY A 80 12.64 0.75 -4.94
N LEU A 81 13.49 1.73 -5.21
CA LEU A 81 13.95 2.67 -4.18
C LEU A 81 12.95 3.81 -3.92
N GLY A 82 12.42 4.43 -4.98
CA GLY A 82 11.53 5.59 -4.87
C GLY A 82 10.06 5.23 -4.62
N GLY A 83 9.61 4.07 -5.08
CA GLY A 83 8.24 3.59 -4.90
C GLY A 83 8.12 2.60 -3.75
N VAL A 84 8.80 1.44 -3.86
CA VAL A 84 8.63 0.34 -2.90
C VAL A 84 9.21 0.70 -1.54
N VAL A 85 10.47 1.15 -1.44
CA VAL A 85 11.09 1.48 -0.15
C VAL A 85 10.30 2.60 0.52
N VAL A 86 10.01 3.70 -0.19
CA VAL A 86 9.30 4.85 0.39
C VAL A 86 7.92 4.44 0.90
N SER A 87 7.14 3.70 0.11
CA SER A 87 5.81 3.24 0.52
C SER A 87 5.87 2.30 1.72
N GLN A 88 6.74 1.30 1.68
CA GLN A 88 6.80 0.29 2.74
C GLN A 88 7.40 0.84 4.03
N PHE A 89 8.46 1.64 3.93
CA PHE A 89 9.10 2.23 5.10
C PHE A 89 8.17 3.21 5.83
N SER A 90 7.53 4.13 5.08
CA SER A 90 6.59 5.08 5.67
C SER A 90 5.38 4.39 6.30
N TYR A 91 4.80 3.37 5.63
CA TYR A 91 3.67 2.62 6.17
C TYR A 91 4.01 1.92 7.49
N PHE A 92 5.09 1.13 7.54
CA PHE A 92 5.43 0.39 8.75
C PHE A 92 5.92 1.29 9.88
N THR A 93 6.56 2.42 9.56
CA THR A 93 6.89 3.42 10.58
C THR A 93 5.63 4.11 11.12
N ALA A 94 4.64 4.37 10.27
CA ALA A 94 3.35 4.88 10.69
C ALA A 94 2.61 3.88 11.59
N VAL A 95 2.59 2.59 11.25
CA VAL A 95 2.01 1.54 12.10
C VAL A 95 2.69 1.50 13.48
N ALA A 96 4.02 1.60 13.51
CA ALA A 96 4.77 1.58 14.76
C ALA A 96 4.58 2.82 15.63
N THR A 97 4.19 3.95 15.04
CA THR A 97 4.00 5.24 15.74
C THR A 97 2.53 5.60 15.97
N SER A 98 1.61 4.78 15.44
CA SER A 98 0.16 4.90 15.65
C SER A 98 -0.47 3.51 15.82
N ASN A 99 -1.22 3.04 14.84
CA ASN A 99 -1.79 1.69 14.76
C ASN A 99 -2.07 1.31 13.29
N ALA A 100 -2.29 0.02 13.01
CA ALA A 100 -2.52 -0.47 11.66
C ALA A 100 -3.80 0.08 11.01
N PRO A 101 -4.99 0.08 11.66
CA PRO A 101 -6.21 0.62 11.07
C PRO A 101 -6.08 2.09 10.64
N THR A 102 -5.63 2.96 11.54
CA THR A 102 -5.48 4.40 11.27
C THR A 102 -4.45 4.66 10.16
N THR A 103 -3.31 3.97 10.20
CA THR A 103 -2.28 4.07 9.16
C THR A 103 -2.84 3.68 7.80
N THR A 104 -3.57 2.57 7.72
CA THR A 104 -4.15 2.08 6.47
C THR A 104 -5.16 3.09 5.92
N VAL A 105 -6.01 3.68 6.77
CA VAL A 105 -6.94 4.72 6.33
C VAL A 105 -6.19 5.97 5.83
N LEU A 106 -5.13 6.42 6.52
CA LEU A 106 -4.32 7.54 6.04
C LEU A 106 -3.61 7.24 4.71
N GLN A 107 -3.18 6.00 4.49
CA GLN A 107 -2.62 5.58 3.21
C GLN A 107 -3.64 5.68 2.06
N TYR A 108 -4.94 5.54 2.33
CA TYR A 108 -6.02 5.76 1.36
C TYR A 108 -6.17 7.21 0.89
N LEU A 109 -5.38 8.15 1.40
CA LEU A 109 -5.21 9.47 0.81
C LEU A 109 -4.39 9.45 -0.50
N ALA A 110 -3.77 8.33 -0.85
CA ALA A 110 -2.96 8.19 -2.07
C ALA A 110 -3.65 8.68 -3.36
N PRO A 111 -4.93 8.38 -3.65
CA PRO A 111 -5.62 8.90 -4.82
C PRO A 111 -5.62 10.44 -4.89
N LEU A 112 -5.70 11.12 -3.75
CA LEU A 112 -5.67 12.59 -3.69
C LEU A 112 -4.30 13.13 -4.08
N PHE A 113 -3.22 12.50 -3.59
CA PHE A 113 -1.85 12.86 -3.99
C PHE A 113 -1.61 12.61 -5.47
N ILE A 114 -2.22 11.54 -6.04
CA ILE A 114 -2.17 11.25 -7.47
C ILE A 114 -2.86 12.36 -8.26
N VAL A 115 -4.07 12.78 -7.86
CA VAL A 115 -4.82 13.86 -8.51
C VAL A 115 -4.04 15.18 -8.47
N ILE A 116 -3.52 15.55 -7.31
CA ILE A 116 -2.71 16.76 -7.14
C ILE A 116 -1.47 16.72 -8.05
N TYR A 117 -0.76 15.59 -8.06
CA TYR A 117 0.42 15.41 -8.93
C TYR A 117 0.07 15.56 -10.41
N LEU A 118 -1.02 14.92 -10.87
CA LEU A 118 -1.44 15.00 -12.27
C LEU A 118 -1.91 16.40 -12.65
N ALA A 119 -2.64 17.09 -11.77
CA ALA A 119 -3.08 18.46 -11.98
C ALA A 119 -1.89 19.42 -12.18
N ILE A 120 -0.85 19.28 -11.34
CA ILE A 120 0.39 20.08 -11.45
C ILE A 120 1.15 19.72 -12.73
N LYS A 121 1.31 18.43 -13.02
CA LYS A 121 2.08 17.93 -14.17
C LYS A 121 1.46 18.30 -15.51
N GLU A 122 0.14 18.15 -15.61
CA GLU A 122 -0.61 18.39 -16.85
C GLU A 122 -1.07 19.86 -16.97
N ARG A 123 -0.82 20.68 -15.93
CA ARG A 123 -1.23 22.10 -15.83
C ARG A 123 -2.74 22.29 -16.05
N HIS A 124 -3.53 21.32 -15.60
CA HIS A 124 -4.98 21.36 -15.63
C HIS A 124 -5.54 21.48 -14.21
N TRP A 125 -6.56 22.34 -14.05
CA TRP A 125 -7.27 22.41 -12.78
C TRP A 125 -7.95 21.06 -12.48
N PRO A 126 -7.92 20.61 -11.21
CA PRO A 126 -8.66 19.42 -10.80
C PRO A 126 -10.14 19.55 -11.17
N GLN A 127 -10.75 18.43 -11.50
CA GLN A 127 -12.18 18.39 -11.77
C GLN A 127 -12.98 18.67 -10.49
N ARG A 128 -14.23 19.09 -10.61
CA ARG A 128 -15.08 19.34 -9.42
C ARG A 128 -15.16 18.15 -8.49
N ILE A 129 -15.18 16.94 -9.05
CA ILE A 129 -15.20 15.69 -8.27
C ILE A 129 -13.91 15.51 -7.47
N ASP A 130 -12.77 15.87 -8.02
CA ASP A 130 -11.48 15.79 -7.33
C ASP A 130 -11.46 16.76 -6.13
N VAL A 131 -11.98 17.98 -6.31
CA VAL A 131 -12.10 18.97 -5.24
C VAL A 131 -13.05 18.50 -4.14
N ILE A 132 -14.18 17.90 -4.50
CA ILE A 132 -15.14 17.32 -3.53
C ILE A 132 -14.45 16.17 -2.78
N SER A 133 -13.78 15.25 -3.49
CA SER A 133 -13.05 14.14 -2.86
C SER A 133 -11.97 14.65 -1.90
N LEU A 134 -11.23 15.69 -2.30
CA LEU A 134 -10.22 16.31 -1.45
C LEU A 134 -10.83 16.89 -0.16
N ALA A 135 -11.96 17.60 -0.27
CA ALA A 135 -12.66 18.18 0.88
C ALA A 135 -13.18 17.06 1.83
N VAL A 136 -13.82 16.02 1.27
CA VAL A 136 -14.32 14.87 2.04
C VAL A 136 -13.18 14.14 2.76
N ALA A 137 -12.06 13.90 2.06
CA ALA A 137 -10.90 13.25 2.66
C ALA A 137 -10.28 14.11 3.76
N PHE A 138 -10.21 15.43 3.58
CA PHE A 138 -9.68 16.34 4.59
C PHE A 138 -10.53 16.33 5.86
N VAL A 139 -11.85 16.38 5.74
CA VAL A 139 -12.77 16.27 6.88
C VAL A 139 -12.64 14.91 7.55
N GLY A 140 -12.59 13.82 6.77
CA GLY A 140 -12.39 12.47 7.29
C GLY A 140 -11.07 12.33 8.06
N MET A 141 -9.99 12.86 7.50
CA MET A 141 -8.68 12.89 8.16
C MET A 141 -8.71 13.70 9.46
N LEU A 142 -9.35 14.86 9.48
CA LEU A 142 -9.50 15.66 10.70
C LEU A 142 -10.22 14.87 11.81
N LEU A 143 -11.33 14.20 11.49
CA LEU A 143 -12.06 13.38 12.46
C LEU A 143 -11.21 12.24 13.02
N LEU A 144 -10.43 11.55 12.17
CA LEU A 144 -9.49 10.49 12.58
C LEU A 144 -8.41 11.02 13.51
N VAL A 145 -7.79 12.15 13.15
CA VAL A 145 -6.62 12.69 13.86
C VAL A 145 -7.01 13.35 15.18
N THR A 146 -8.23 13.85 15.30
CA THR A 146 -8.70 14.59 16.50
C THR A 146 -9.66 13.79 17.37
N HIS A 147 -10.12 12.61 16.92
CA HIS A 147 -11.20 11.83 17.54
C HIS A 147 -12.47 12.69 17.80
N GLY A 148 -12.67 13.71 16.96
CA GLY A 148 -13.78 14.66 17.09
C GLY A 148 -13.50 15.83 18.08
N HIS A 149 -12.35 15.88 18.73
CA HIS A 149 -11.94 16.95 19.62
C HIS A 149 -10.90 17.85 18.95
N LEU A 150 -11.33 18.95 18.32
CA LEU A 150 -10.47 19.84 17.51
C LEU A 150 -9.30 20.47 18.28
N THR A 151 -9.32 20.42 19.59
CA THR A 151 -8.27 20.99 20.46
C THR A 151 -7.16 20.01 20.83
N THR A 152 -7.35 18.73 20.56
CA THR A 152 -6.39 17.67 20.92
C THR A 152 -6.11 16.79 19.71
N LEU A 153 -4.83 16.52 19.44
CA LEU A 153 -4.44 15.51 18.45
C LEU A 153 -4.43 14.14 19.13
N ALA A 154 -5.22 13.21 18.61
CA ALA A 154 -5.24 11.83 19.08
C ALA A 154 -4.03 11.03 18.57
N LEU A 155 -3.51 11.42 17.40
CA LEU A 155 -2.25 10.90 16.87
C LEU A 155 -1.08 11.75 17.32
N THR A 156 0.04 11.08 17.60
CA THR A 156 1.29 11.79 17.76
C THR A 156 1.66 12.55 16.48
N PRO A 157 2.35 13.70 16.56
CA PRO A 157 2.81 14.40 15.35
C PRO A 157 3.63 13.49 14.43
N GLN A 158 4.39 12.57 15.01
CA GLN A 158 5.17 11.57 14.26
C GLN A 158 4.27 10.56 13.55
N GLY A 159 3.22 10.04 14.20
CA GLY A 159 2.25 9.13 13.61
C GLY A 159 1.50 9.78 12.43
N LEU A 160 1.09 11.04 12.60
CA LEU A 160 0.46 11.82 11.53
C LEU A 160 1.41 12.03 10.34
N PHE A 161 2.65 12.44 10.60
CA PHE A 161 3.65 12.65 9.55
C PHE A 161 3.88 11.37 8.73
N TRP A 162 4.14 10.24 9.40
CA TRP A 162 4.37 8.98 8.71
C TRP A 162 3.12 8.43 8.04
N GLY A 163 1.93 8.64 8.60
CA GLY A 163 0.66 8.28 7.98
C GLY A 163 0.41 9.03 6.66
N ILE A 164 0.65 10.33 6.64
CA ILE A 164 0.60 11.14 5.40
C ILE A 164 1.70 10.69 4.43
N ALA A 165 2.92 10.46 4.92
CA ALA A 165 4.03 9.96 4.11
C ALA A 165 3.71 8.58 3.50
N ALA A 166 2.96 7.71 4.20
CA ALA A 166 2.48 6.44 3.66
C ALA A 166 1.52 6.64 2.47
N GLY A 167 0.62 7.64 2.56
CA GLY A 167 -0.25 8.01 1.43
C GLY A 167 0.55 8.52 0.22
N VAL A 168 1.53 9.39 0.45
CA VAL A 168 2.45 9.84 -0.63
C VAL A 168 3.25 8.67 -1.20
N GLY A 169 3.78 7.80 -0.33
CA GLY A 169 4.49 6.59 -0.73
C GLY A 169 3.64 5.66 -1.61
N ALA A 170 2.38 5.46 -1.26
CA ALA A 170 1.44 4.67 -2.06
C ALA A 170 1.13 5.33 -3.41
N ALA A 171 1.05 6.66 -3.47
CA ALA A 171 0.92 7.39 -4.74
C ALA A 171 2.16 7.20 -5.63
N LEU A 172 3.37 7.31 -5.07
CA LEU A 172 4.62 7.05 -5.79
C LEU A 172 4.70 5.60 -6.28
N TYR A 173 4.36 4.65 -5.42
CA TYR A 173 4.27 3.23 -5.76
C TYR A 173 3.34 2.98 -6.95
N THR A 174 2.25 3.71 -7.04
CA THR A 174 1.26 3.59 -8.13
C THR A 174 1.72 4.25 -9.42
N LEU A 175 2.31 5.45 -9.34
CA LEU A 175 2.64 6.27 -10.53
C LEU A 175 3.97 5.87 -11.19
N MET A 176 4.98 5.52 -10.40
CA MET A 176 6.33 5.31 -10.91
C MET A 176 6.46 4.13 -11.90
N PRO A 177 5.82 2.95 -11.67
CA PRO A 177 6.00 1.80 -12.55
C PRO A 177 5.14 1.83 -13.81
N VAL A 178 4.22 2.80 -13.99
CA VAL A 178 3.21 2.80 -15.07
C VAL A 178 3.81 2.54 -16.45
N LYS A 179 4.90 3.24 -16.82
CA LYS A 179 5.57 3.04 -18.11
C LYS A 179 6.25 1.67 -18.22
N LEU A 180 6.86 1.21 -17.14
CA LEU A 180 7.56 -0.08 -17.11
C LEU A 180 6.58 -1.25 -17.19
N LEU A 181 5.41 -1.12 -16.57
CA LEU A 181 4.34 -2.14 -16.60
C LEU A 181 3.69 -2.31 -17.97
N GLN A 182 3.87 -1.36 -18.90
CA GLN A 182 3.41 -1.52 -20.29
C GLN A 182 4.35 -2.42 -21.11
N GLU A 183 5.61 -2.54 -20.70
CA GLU A 183 6.65 -3.26 -21.45
C GLU A 183 7.08 -4.56 -20.76
N VAL A 184 6.89 -4.66 -19.41
CA VAL A 184 7.35 -5.79 -18.60
C VAL A 184 6.22 -6.32 -17.72
N PRO A 185 6.04 -7.67 -17.63
CA PRO A 185 5.03 -8.25 -16.73
C PRO A 185 5.15 -7.80 -15.29
N ALA A 186 4.01 -7.47 -14.66
CA ALA A 186 3.98 -6.84 -13.33
C ALA A 186 4.72 -7.66 -12.25
N GLN A 187 4.60 -9.01 -12.26
CA GLN A 187 5.31 -9.85 -11.30
C GLN A 187 6.83 -9.73 -11.43
N ILE A 188 7.35 -9.55 -12.65
CA ILE A 188 8.79 -9.38 -12.90
C ILE A 188 9.25 -8.00 -12.41
N VAL A 189 8.45 -6.95 -12.69
CA VAL A 189 8.73 -5.58 -12.20
C VAL A 189 8.81 -5.55 -10.68
N ILE A 190 7.84 -6.17 -10.01
CA ILE A 190 7.79 -6.23 -8.54
C ILE A 190 8.95 -7.08 -7.98
N ALA A 191 9.27 -8.22 -8.61
CA ALA A 191 10.39 -9.05 -8.20
C ALA A 191 11.72 -8.28 -8.20
N TRP A 192 12.03 -7.59 -9.30
CA TRP A 192 13.22 -6.76 -9.39
C TRP A 192 13.20 -5.58 -8.40
N ALA A 193 12.07 -4.90 -8.27
CA ALA A 193 11.92 -3.76 -7.37
C ALA A 193 12.11 -4.17 -5.90
N MET A 194 11.47 -5.26 -5.45
CA MET A 194 11.64 -5.78 -4.09
C MET A 194 13.05 -6.29 -3.82
N LEU A 195 13.67 -6.94 -4.80
CA LEU A 195 15.04 -7.42 -4.67
C LEU A 195 16.02 -6.25 -4.52
N PHE A 196 15.93 -5.22 -5.37
CA PHE A 196 16.76 -4.02 -5.25
C PHE A 196 16.53 -3.30 -3.92
N ALA A 197 15.27 -3.13 -3.53
CA ALA A 197 14.91 -2.53 -2.26
C ALA A 197 15.49 -3.32 -1.08
N GLY A 198 15.34 -4.64 -1.09
CA GLY A 198 15.87 -5.53 -0.05
C GLY A 198 17.40 -5.52 0.03
N ILE A 199 18.09 -5.52 -1.12
CA ILE A 199 19.57 -5.43 -1.15
C ILE A 199 20.04 -4.09 -0.58
N VAL A 200 19.42 -2.97 -0.97
CA VAL A 200 19.81 -1.65 -0.47
C VAL A 200 19.53 -1.50 1.03
N LEU A 201 18.48 -2.14 1.54
CA LEU A 201 18.16 -2.11 2.96
C LEU A 201 18.88 -3.20 3.78
N SER A 202 19.52 -4.18 3.14
CA SER A 202 20.20 -5.28 3.85
C SER A 202 21.27 -4.83 4.87
N PRO A 203 22.00 -3.71 4.71
CA PRO A 203 22.90 -3.21 5.74
C PRO A 203 22.23 -2.96 7.09
N ILE A 204 20.93 -2.61 7.10
CA ILE A 204 20.16 -2.45 8.34
C ILE A 204 20.18 -3.74 9.17
N LEU A 205 20.12 -4.91 8.51
CA LEU A 205 20.11 -6.22 9.17
C LEU A 205 21.47 -6.55 9.83
N ILE A 206 22.54 -5.95 9.34
CA ILE A 206 23.91 -6.18 9.83
C ILE A 206 24.26 -5.18 10.94
N PHE A 207 23.93 -3.90 10.72
CA PHE A 207 24.36 -2.81 11.61
C PHE A 207 23.38 -2.47 12.72
N THR A 208 22.13 -2.97 12.66
CA THR A 208 21.16 -2.80 13.76
C THR A 208 21.14 -4.04 14.65
N LYS A 209 20.88 -3.81 15.94
CA LYS A 209 20.73 -4.90 16.90
C LYS A 209 19.58 -5.83 16.44
N ALA A 210 19.89 -7.10 16.26
CA ALA A 210 18.88 -8.10 15.94
C ALA A 210 17.81 -8.16 17.03
N PRO A 211 16.54 -8.35 16.67
CA PRO A 211 15.47 -8.55 17.65
C PRO A 211 15.68 -9.84 18.43
N ILE A 212 15.01 -9.96 19.58
CA ILE A 212 14.96 -11.22 20.30
C ILE A 212 14.12 -12.21 19.50
N ILE A 213 14.76 -13.23 18.96
CA ILE A 213 14.12 -14.22 18.10
C ILE A 213 13.41 -15.25 18.97
N THR A 214 12.10 -15.12 19.08
CA THR A 214 11.22 -16.15 19.67
C THR A 214 10.43 -16.84 18.56
N GLY A 215 9.85 -18.03 18.87
CA GLY A 215 9.00 -18.73 17.89
C GLY A 215 7.84 -17.86 17.37
N GLN A 216 7.22 -17.04 18.22
CA GLN A 216 6.14 -16.13 17.85
C GLN A 216 6.64 -15.01 16.92
N VAL A 217 7.82 -14.44 17.18
CA VAL A 217 8.44 -13.41 16.33
C VAL A 217 8.75 -13.99 14.94
N VAL A 218 9.29 -15.22 14.88
CA VAL A 218 9.55 -15.91 13.60
C VAL A 218 8.25 -16.13 12.81
N LEU A 219 7.20 -16.61 13.48
CA LEU A 219 5.89 -16.79 12.84
C LEU A 219 5.30 -15.47 12.35
N GLY A 220 5.39 -14.40 13.14
CA GLY A 220 4.93 -13.06 12.76
C GLY A 220 5.68 -12.51 11.53
N ILE A 221 7.01 -12.55 11.54
CA ILE A 221 7.85 -12.14 10.40
C ILE A 221 7.54 -13.00 9.17
N GLY A 222 7.42 -14.30 9.36
CA GLY A 222 7.05 -15.26 8.32
C GLY A 222 5.69 -14.92 7.69
N TYR A 223 4.68 -14.63 8.53
CA TYR A 223 3.36 -14.23 8.06
C TYR A 223 3.42 -12.93 7.25
N VAL A 224 4.05 -11.88 7.78
CA VAL A 224 4.17 -10.58 7.08
C VAL A 224 4.91 -10.73 5.76
N THR A 225 5.94 -11.57 5.70
CA THR A 225 6.75 -11.80 4.50
C THR A 225 6.01 -12.63 3.45
N LEU A 226 5.45 -13.77 3.84
CA LEU A 226 4.83 -14.70 2.90
C LEU A 226 3.40 -14.28 2.55
N PHE A 227 2.55 -14.10 3.55
CA PHE A 227 1.13 -13.82 3.33
C PHE A 227 0.89 -12.33 3.11
N GLY A 228 1.45 -11.48 3.96
CA GLY A 228 1.30 -10.02 3.85
C GLY A 228 2.12 -9.39 2.71
N THR A 229 3.02 -10.13 2.04
CA THR A 229 3.78 -9.61 0.92
C THR A 229 3.63 -10.51 -0.29
N LEU A 230 4.27 -11.67 -0.31
CA LEU A 230 4.36 -12.52 -1.50
C LEU A 230 2.98 -12.95 -2.02
N PHE A 231 2.19 -13.65 -1.19
CA PHE A 231 0.88 -14.16 -1.62
C PHE A 231 -0.14 -13.04 -1.84
N ALA A 232 -0.17 -12.00 -1.02
CA ALA A 232 -1.06 -10.87 -1.21
C ALA A 232 -0.84 -10.19 -2.58
N TYR A 233 0.41 -9.92 -2.95
CA TYR A 233 0.73 -9.36 -4.26
C TYR A 233 0.41 -10.33 -5.41
N LEU A 234 0.68 -11.64 -5.27
CA LEU A 234 0.35 -12.61 -6.30
C LEU A 234 -1.17 -12.71 -6.51
N LEU A 235 -1.96 -12.71 -5.44
CA LEU A 235 -3.43 -12.69 -5.52
C LEU A 235 -3.93 -11.40 -6.15
N TYR A 236 -3.42 -10.25 -5.73
CA TYR A 236 -3.76 -8.96 -6.32
C TYR A 236 -3.49 -8.93 -7.83
N LEU A 237 -2.30 -9.35 -8.27
CA LEU A 237 -1.95 -9.41 -9.69
C LEU A 237 -2.77 -10.46 -10.45
N ALA A 238 -3.10 -11.60 -9.83
CA ALA A 238 -3.95 -12.62 -10.44
C ALA A 238 -5.37 -12.09 -10.68
N SER A 239 -5.90 -11.27 -9.78
CA SER A 239 -7.22 -10.66 -9.92
C SER A 239 -7.33 -9.74 -11.13
N LEU A 240 -6.27 -8.98 -11.43
CA LEU A 240 -6.23 -8.03 -12.56
C LEU A 240 -6.30 -8.72 -13.94
N LYS A 241 -6.10 -10.05 -14.01
CA LYS A 241 -6.26 -10.81 -15.26
C LYS A 241 -7.71 -10.98 -15.68
N THR A 242 -8.65 -10.95 -14.75
CA THR A 242 -10.05 -11.30 -14.98
C THR A 242 -11.05 -10.29 -14.43
N VAL A 243 -10.61 -9.39 -13.57
CA VAL A 243 -11.42 -8.32 -12.95
C VAL A 243 -10.87 -6.96 -13.38
N ARG A 244 -11.74 -6.01 -13.68
CA ARG A 244 -11.34 -4.65 -14.10
C ARG A 244 -10.51 -3.99 -13.00
N PRO A 245 -9.41 -3.30 -13.33
CA PRO A 245 -8.53 -2.64 -12.35
C PRO A 245 -9.27 -1.68 -11.41
N THR A 246 -10.29 -0.98 -11.90
CA THR A 246 -11.14 -0.09 -11.09
C THR A 246 -11.89 -0.84 -10.00
N VAL A 247 -12.44 -2.03 -10.32
CA VAL A 247 -13.14 -2.87 -9.34
C VAL A 247 -12.16 -3.46 -8.33
N VAL A 248 -10.97 -3.89 -8.78
CA VAL A 248 -9.91 -4.35 -7.87
C VAL A 248 -9.49 -3.24 -6.92
N GLY A 249 -9.33 -2.01 -7.41
CA GLY A 249 -9.06 -0.83 -6.57
C GLY A 249 -10.15 -0.57 -5.52
N MET A 250 -11.45 -0.73 -5.87
CA MET A 250 -12.55 -0.63 -4.91
C MET A 250 -12.48 -1.72 -3.83
N LEU A 251 -12.15 -2.95 -4.24
CA LEU A 251 -12.06 -4.08 -3.33
C LEU A 251 -10.88 -3.97 -2.35
N ASN A 252 -9.92 -3.08 -2.58
CA ASN A 252 -8.88 -2.78 -1.60
C ASN A 252 -9.45 -2.22 -0.28
N VAL A 253 -10.70 -1.77 -0.23
CA VAL A 253 -11.39 -1.39 1.01
C VAL A 253 -11.42 -2.53 2.04
N PHE A 254 -11.29 -3.79 1.60
CA PHE A 254 -11.18 -4.92 2.52
C PHE A 254 -9.92 -4.89 3.38
N GLU A 255 -8.88 -4.17 2.99
CA GLU A 255 -7.66 -4.00 3.80
C GLU A 255 -7.94 -3.24 5.10
N PRO A 256 -8.42 -1.98 5.09
CA PRO A 256 -8.72 -1.26 6.32
C PRO A 256 -9.88 -1.87 7.11
N LEU A 257 -10.87 -2.47 6.45
CA LEU A 257 -11.94 -3.18 7.14
C LEU A 257 -11.38 -4.38 7.93
N THR A 258 -10.52 -5.19 7.30
CA THR A 258 -9.87 -6.32 7.97
C THR A 258 -8.94 -5.85 9.08
N ALA A 259 -8.15 -4.80 8.84
CA ALA A 259 -7.27 -4.23 9.87
C ALA A 259 -8.08 -3.80 11.10
N THR A 260 -9.21 -3.12 10.90
CA THR A 260 -10.09 -2.68 11.98
C THR A 260 -10.73 -3.86 12.72
N VAL A 261 -11.28 -4.83 11.99
CA VAL A 261 -11.90 -6.02 12.60
C VAL A 261 -10.90 -6.81 13.42
N VAL A 262 -9.69 -7.04 12.90
CA VAL A 262 -8.62 -7.75 13.63
C VAL A 262 -8.18 -6.96 14.85
N ALA A 263 -8.03 -5.64 14.75
CA ALA A 263 -7.68 -4.78 15.89
C ALA A 263 -8.72 -4.87 17.00
N ILE A 264 -10.01 -4.88 16.68
CA ILE A 264 -11.09 -5.02 17.67
C ILE A 264 -11.07 -6.42 18.30
N LEU A 265 -11.03 -7.48 17.50
CA LEU A 265 -11.19 -8.85 17.98
C LEU A 265 -9.95 -9.40 18.69
N VAL A 266 -8.75 -9.00 18.26
CA VAL A 266 -7.49 -9.57 18.77
C VAL A 266 -6.82 -8.64 19.78
N PHE A 267 -6.88 -7.33 19.54
CA PHE A 267 -6.19 -6.33 20.38
C PHE A 267 -7.14 -5.54 21.28
N ASN A 268 -8.44 -5.87 21.29
CA ASN A 268 -9.48 -5.14 22.03
C ASN A 268 -9.46 -3.62 21.76
N ALA A 269 -9.15 -3.22 20.54
CA ALA A 269 -9.12 -1.82 20.15
C ALA A 269 -10.55 -1.24 20.17
N HIS A 270 -10.69 -0.03 20.71
CA HIS A 270 -11.96 0.70 20.75
C HIS A 270 -11.88 1.89 19.80
N PHE A 271 -12.85 2.00 18.90
CA PHE A 271 -12.97 3.12 17.96
C PHE A 271 -14.17 3.96 18.32
N GLY A 272 -13.96 5.27 18.51
CA GLY A 272 -15.03 6.23 18.71
C GLY A 272 -15.81 6.51 17.43
N LEU A 273 -17.01 7.10 17.57
CA LEU A 273 -17.85 7.47 16.41
C LEU A 273 -17.10 8.39 15.41
N ALA A 274 -16.30 9.32 15.91
CA ALA A 274 -15.51 10.23 15.07
C ALA A 274 -14.52 9.48 14.18
N GLU A 275 -13.83 8.47 14.74
CA GLU A 275 -12.87 7.63 13.99
C GLU A 275 -13.57 6.79 12.92
N ILE A 276 -14.73 6.20 13.28
CA ILE A 276 -15.53 5.40 12.34
C ILE A 276 -16.01 6.28 11.18
N ILE A 277 -16.62 7.44 11.49
CA ILE A 277 -17.11 8.38 10.48
C ILE A 277 -15.94 8.90 9.64
N GLY A 278 -14.84 9.30 10.28
CA GLY A 278 -13.64 9.79 9.60
C GLY A 278 -13.05 8.75 8.63
N GLY A 279 -12.94 7.49 9.07
CA GLY A 279 -12.50 6.38 8.24
C GLY A 279 -13.42 6.14 7.04
N LEU A 280 -14.74 6.10 7.27
CA LEU A 280 -15.73 5.94 6.19
C LEU A 280 -15.68 7.09 5.18
N LEU A 281 -15.49 8.34 5.63
CA LEU A 281 -15.33 9.48 4.73
C LEU A 281 -14.09 9.34 3.85
N VAL A 282 -12.92 9.02 4.41
CA VAL A 282 -11.69 8.82 3.62
C VAL A 282 -11.87 7.67 2.64
N LEU A 283 -12.42 6.53 3.05
CA LEU A 283 -12.65 5.39 2.17
C LEU A 283 -13.63 5.73 1.04
N SER A 284 -14.68 6.51 1.33
CA SER A 284 -15.67 6.93 0.33
C SER A 284 -15.07 7.74 -0.81
N THR A 285 -13.95 8.44 -0.60
CA THR A 285 -13.30 9.24 -1.65
C THR A 285 -12.83 8.39 -2.82
N SER A 286 -12.38 7.16 -2.56
CA SER A 286 -12.01 6.22 -3.62
C SER A 286 -13.18 5.85 -4.52
N PHE A 287 -14.39 5.76 -3.96
CA PHE A 287 -15.61 5.49 -4.72
C PHE A 287 -16.12 6.74 -5.45
N ILE A 288 -16.03 7.92 -4.83
CA ILE A 288 -16.41 9.20 -5.45
C ILE A 288 -15.60 9.43 -6.72
N GLN A 289 -14.30 9.17 -6.73
CA GLN A 289 -13.43 9.36 -7.89
C GLN A 289 -13.72 8.39 -9.06
N LEU A 290 -14.52 7.34 -8.84
CA LEU A 290 -14.93 6.40 -9.89
C LEU A 290 -16.21 6.81 -10.61
N ILE A 291 -16.91 7.85 -10.14
CA ILE A 291 -18.11 8.36 -10.79
C ILE A 291 -17.72 8.97 -12.15
N PRO A 292 -18.21 8.42 -13.28
CA PRO A 292 -17.86 8.95 -14.60
C PRO A 292 -18.48 10.34 -14.77
N ILE A 293 -17.65 11.37 -14.87
CA ILE A 293 -18.12 12.68 -15.25
C ILE A 293 -18.27 12.70 -16.77
N HIS A 294 -19.47 12.95 -17.27
CA HIS A 294 -19.70 13.25 -18.68
C HIS A 294 -18.86 14.48 -19.03
N LYS A 295 -17.77 14.28 -19.77
CA LYS A 295 -17.09 15.40 -20.45
C LYS A 295 -18.12 16.02 -21.38
N LYS A 296 -18.63 17.20 -21.06
CA LYS A 296 -19.30 18.04 -22.05
C LYS A 296 -18.28 18.27 -23.17
N ASN A 297 -18.52 17.65 -24.32
CA ASN A 297 -17.73 17.87 -25.52
C ASN A 297 -17.85 19.37 -25.86
N PRO A 298 -16.76 20.14 -25.94
CA PRO A 298 -16.84 21.55 -26.31
C PRO A 298 -17.17 21.78 -27.81
N ALA A 299 -17.53 20.74 -28.56
CA ALA A 299 -17.73 20.76 -30.00
C ALA A 299 -19.18 21.04 -30.46
N THR A 300 -20.13 21.37 -29.57
CA THR A 300 -21.54 21.69 -29.98
C THR A 300 -22.03 23.04 -29.54
N SER A 301 -21.15 24.05 -29.48
CA SER A 301 -21.56 25.45 -29.42
C SER A 301 -20.94 26.21 -30.63
N LYS A 302 -21.53 25.99 -31.78
CA LYS A 302 -21.48 26.94 -32.89
C LYS A 302 -22.89 27.39 -33.15
#